data_8632c9f5381a180b544a043fba414933
#
_entry.id   8632c9f5381a180b544a043fba414933
#
_cell.length_a   1.000
_cell.length_b   1.000
_cell.length_c   1.000
_cell.angle_alpha   90.00
_cell.angle_beta   90.00
_cell.angle_gamma   90.00
#
_symmetry.space_group_name_H-M   'P 1'
#
loop_
_entity.id
_entity.type
_entity.pdbx_description
1 polymer ?
#
loop_
_entity_poly.entity_id
_entity_poly.type
_entity_poly.pdbx_seq_one_letter_code
_entity_poly.pdbx_strand_id
1 'polypeptide(L)'
;MEVRRHDILTDPLEPGRYDLVNCRALLLHLADPLQAVRTMAAAVRPGGWLLIEDADYVSLAAANPDHPRAARFHQTAGKLLPFFAASGTLDPFLGRRLPSLVTAAGLAETGSEAIACHRQGGSGEAELLRRSLERMSPMALSHGAAAQEELDAVSAATADPSFSFLDALNVAAWGRVPCSGTAQ
;
A
#
# COMPACT_ATOMS: atom_id res chain seq x y z
N MET A 1 -11.45 15.94 17.48
CA MET A 1 -11.27 15.21 16.21
C MET A 1 -12.65 15.02 15.61
N GLU A 2 -12.84 15.38 14.35
CA GLU A 2 -14.07 15.14 13.61
C GLU A 2 -13.85 13.98 12.63
N VAL A 3 -14.80 13.03 12.55
CA VAL A 3 -14.75 11.90 11.62
C VAL A 3 -15.92 12.03 10.67
N ARG A 4 -15.66 11.96 9.36
CA ARG A 4 -16.68 12.02 8.31
C ARG A 4 -16.53 10.82 7.39
N ARG A 5 -17.67 10.31 6.89
CA ARG A 5 -17.66 9.42 5.73
C ARG A 5 -17.38 10.27 4.49
N HIS A 6 -16.40 9.86 3.69
CA HIS A 6 -15.98 10.60 2.51
C HIS A 6 -15.42 9.64 1.45
N ASP A 7 -15.82 9.82 0.20
CA ASP A 7 -15.23 9.16 -0.95
C ASP A 7 -14.29 10.15 -1.65
N ILE A 8 -12.99 9.89 -1.59
CA ILE A 8 -11.95 10.78 -2.11
C ILE A 8 -12.03 11.01 -3.63
N LEU A 9 -12.66 10.11 -4.37
CA LEU A 9 -12.79 10.21 -5.82
C LEU A 9 -14.03 11.01 -6.25
N THR A 10 -15.09 11.05 -5.44
CA THR A 10 -16.38 11.62 -5.82
C THR A 10 -16.82 12.79 -4.95
N ASP A 11 -16.47 12.80 -3.67
CA ASP A 11 -16.91 13.84 -2.75
C ASP A 11 -15.94 15.04 -2.76
N PRO A 12 -16.43 16.27 -2.80
CA PRO A 12 -15.56 17.46 -2.83
C PRO A 12 -14.92 17.71 -1.46
N LEU A 13 -13.63 18.04 -1.46
CA LEU A 13 -12.93 18.60 -0.30
C LEU A 13 -12.90 20.14 -0.42
N GLU A 14 -12.90 20.81 0.76
CA GLU A 14 -12.74 22.28 0.81
C GLU A 14 -11.32 22.65 0.32
N PRO A 15 -11.18 23.43 -0.79
CA PRO A 15 -9.86 23.77 -1.31
C PRO A 15 -9.06 24.65 -0.35
N GLY A 16 -7.76 24.41 -0.26
CA GLY A 16 -6.83 25.25 0.52
C GLY A 16 -7.10 25.29 2.02
N ARG A 17 -7.81 24.33 2.56
CA ARG A 17 -8.29 24.30 3.95
C ARG A 17 -7.23 23.86 4.95
N TYR A 18 -6.33 22.96 4.58
CA TYR A 18 -5.48 22.23 5.51
C TYR A 18 -4.00 22.60 5.35
N ASP A 19 -3.27 22.66 6.47
CA ASP A 19 -1.80 22.83 6.49
C ASP A 19 -1.08 21.57 6.04
N LEU A 20 -1.64 20.42 6.40
CA LEU A 20 -1.16 19.08 6.07
C LEU A 20 -2.34 18.18 5.74
N VAL A 21 -2.24 17.44 4.65
CA VAL A 21 -3.10 16.29 4.37
C VAL A 21 -2.24 15.03 4.40
N ASN A 22 -2.70 14.02 5.11
CA ASN A 22 -2.05 12.71 5.16
C ASN A 22 -3.00 11.64 4.66
N CYS A 23 -2.47 10.70 3.87
CA CYS A 23 -3.20 9.53 3.39
C CYS A 23 -2.34 8.30 3.58
N ARG A 24 -2.91 7.23 4.15
CA ARG A 24 -2.19 5.97 4.37
C ARG A 24 -3.06 4.78 4.04
N ALA A 25 -2.49 3.79 3.32
CA ALA A 25 -3.09 2.50 2.96
C ALA A 25 -4.47 2.66 2.29
N LEU A 26 -4.59 3.61 1.37
CA LEU A 26 -5.81 3.91 0.63
C LEU A 26 -5.61 3.80 -0.89
N LEU A 27 -4.55 4.42 -1.39
CA LEU A 27 -4.35 4.62 -2.84
C LEU A 27 -4.24 3.29 -3.60
N LEU A 28 -3.65 2.27 -2.97
CA LEU A 28 -3.52 0.93 -3.55
C LEU A 28 -4.89 0.27 -3.87
N HIS A 29 -5.99 0.75 -3.28
CA HIS A 29 -7.34 0.26 -3.51
C HIS A 29 -8.13 1.08 -4.53
N LEU A 30 -7.56 2.17 -5.06
CA LEU A 30 -8.27 3.09 -5.93
C LEU A 30 -7.98 2.83 -7.41
N ALA A 31 -9.01 2.93 -8.24
CA ALA A 31 -8.87 2.80 -9.69
C ALA A 31 -8.08 3.98 -10.29
N ASP A 32 -8.18 5.17 -9.72
CA ASP A 32 -7.43 6.37 -10.14
C ASP A 32 -6.71 7.02 -8.94
N PRO A 33 -5.54 6.50 -8.56
CA PRO A 33 -4.77 7.05 -7.45
C PRO A 33 -4.26 8.47 -7.74
N LEU A 34 -3.98 8.84 -9.00
CA LEU A 34 -3.52 10.19 -9.34
C LEU A 34 -4.63 11.22 -9.11
N GLN A 35 -5.88 10.90 -9.48
CA GLN A 35 -7.02 11.77 -9.20
C GLN A 35 -7.19 11.99 -7.69
N ALA A 36 -7.08 10.95 -6.88
CA ALA A 36 -7.15 11.07 -5.43
C ALA A 36 -6.02 11.97 -4.87
N VAL A 37 -4.78 11.80 -5.35
CA VAL A 37 -3.65 12.66 -4.96
C VAL A 37 -3.91 14.12 -5.33
N ARG A 38 -4.46 14.40 -6.53
CA ARG A 38 -4.84 15.76 -6.95
C ARG A 38 -5.94 16.36 -6.08
N THR A 39 -6.95 15.58 -5.74
CA THR A 39 -8.04 16.00 -4.83
C THR A 39 -7.49 16.36 -3.46
N MET A 40 -6.60 15.54 -2.91
CA MET A 40 -5.93 15.81 -1.64
C MET A 40 -5.01 17.04 -1.70
N ALA A 41 -4.23 17.18 -2.77
CA ALA A 41 -3.35 18.34 -2.97
C ALA A 41 -4.14 19.65 -3.06
N ALA A 42 -5.31 19.65 -3.72
CA ALA A 42 -6.18 20.83 -3.80
C ALA A 42 -6.76 21.24 -2.46
N ALA A 43 -6.93 20.32 -1.53
CA ALA A 43 -7.40 20.61 -0.17
C ALA A 43 -6.31 21.22 0.74
N VAL A 44 -5.04 21.07 0.37
CA VAL A 44 -3.91 21.68 1.08
C VAL A 44 -3.77 23.14 0.68
N ARG A 45 -3.55 24.04 1.67
CA ARG A 45 -3.31 25.47 1.38
C ARG A 45 -1.97 25.68 0.62
N PRO A 46 -1.81 26.80 -0.10
CA PRO A 46 -0.51 27.17 -0.65
C PRO A 46 0.59 27.17 0.43
N GLY A 47 1.72 26.52 0.14
CA GLY A 47 2.82 26.32 1.08
C GLY A 47 2.61 25.23 2.13
N GLY A 48 1.48 24.53 2.16
CA GLY A 48 1.23 23.38 3.00
C GLY A 48 1.77 22.08 2.38
N TRP A 49 1.59 20.96 3.06
CA TRP A 49 2.18 19.66 2.71
C TRP A 49 1.14 18.58 2.44
N LEU A 50 1.41 17.73 1.48
CA LEU A 50 0.76 16.43 1.31
C LEU A 50 1.76 15.32 1.60
N LEU A 51 1.37 14.37 2.43
CA LEU A 51 2.09 13.13 2.73
C LEU A 51 1.21 11.96 2.36
N ILE A 52 1.70 11.06 1.52
CA ILE A 52 1.02 9.82 1.16
C ILE A 52 1.90 8.63 1.48
N GLU A 53 1.29 7.58 2.04
CA GLU A 53 1.99 6.36 2.41
C GLU A 53 1.21 5.14 1.91
N ASP A 54 1.89 4.22 1.24
CA ASP A 54 1.27 2.98 0.79
C ASP A 54 2.27 1.84 0.66
N ALA A 55 1.77 0.62 0.51
CA ALA A 55 2.57 -0.58 0.45
C ALA A 55 3.10 -0.88 -0.95
N ASP A 56 4.30 -1.45 -1.02
CA ASP A 56 4.84 -2.15 -2.18
C ASP A 56 5.30 -3.55 -1.77
N TYR A 57 4.57 -4.55 -2.23
CA TYR A 57 4.80 -5.94 -1.84
C TYR A 57 5.98 -6.62 -2.56
N VAL A 58 6.82 -5.88 -3.29
CA VAL A 58 8.00 -6.43 -3.97
C VAL A 58 8.99 -7.07 -3.01
N SER A 59 9.04 -6.60 -1.77
CA SER A 59 9.95 -7.10 -0.73
C SER A 59 9.39 -8.30 0.04
N LEU A 60 8.12 -8.68 -0.18
CA LEU A 60 7.50 -9.78 0.57
C LEU A 60 8.22 -11.11 0.31
N ALA A 61 9.04 -11.50 1.27
CA ALA A 61 9.93 -12.64 1.14
C ALA A 61 10.25 -13.28 2.50
N ALA A 62 10.42 -14.62 2.54
CA ALA A 62 10.97 -15.27 3.72
C ALA A 62 12.37 -14.70 4.03
N ALA A 63 12.62 -14.36 5.29
CA ALA A 63 13.91 -13.83 5.71
C ALA A 63 15.00 -14.90 5.74
N ASN A 64 14.63 -16.16 6.03
CA ASN A 64 15.49 -17.32 5.90
C ASN A 64 15.02 -18.19 4.71
N PRO A 65 15.74 -18.22 3.58
CA PRO A 65 15.35 -19.01 2.42
C PRO A 65 15.41 -20.54 2.65
N ASP A 66 16.18 -20.99 3.63
CA ASP A 66 16.32 -22.41 3.98
C ASP A 66 15.22 -22.90 4.94
N HIS A 67 14.35 -22.01 5.41
CA HIS A 67 13.24 -22.41 6.25
C HIS A 67 12.26 -23.30 5.47
N PRO A 68 11.76 -24.44 6.04
CA PRO A 68 10.91 -25.39 5.30
C PRO A 68 9.66 -24.78 4.64
N ARG A 69 9.18 -23.66 5.16
CA ARG A 69 8.00 -22.94 4.63
C ARG A 69 8.34 -21.89 3.57
N ALA A 70 9.62 -21.53 3.39
CA ALA A 70 10.05 -20.41 2.55
C ALA A 70 9.64 -20.58 1.08
N ALA A 71 9.94 -21.74 0.48
CA ALA A 71 9.64 -21.98 -0.93
C ALA A 71 8.15 -21.85 -1.25
N ARG A 72 7.28 -22.43 -0.42
CA ARG A 72 5.84 -22.38 -0.61
C ARG A 72 5.30 -20.96 -0.40
N PHE A 73 5.79 -20.26 0.62
CA PHE A 73 5.44 -18.85 0.87
C PHE A 73 5.74 -17.98 -0.35
N HIS A 74 6.94 -18.08 -0.93
CA HIS A 74 7.34 -17.33 -2.13
C HIS A 74 6.50 -17.71 -3.35
N GLN A 75 6.28 -19.00 -3.60
CA GLN A 75 5.49 -19.45 -4.75
C GLN A 75 4.07 -18.91 -4.69
N THR A 76 3.44 -18.97 -3.52
CA THR A 76 2.06 -18.50 -3.35
C THR A 76 1.98 -16.98 -3.47
N ALA A 77 2.88 -16.23 -2.84
CA ALA A 77 2.95 -14.77 -2.99
C ALA A 77 3.17 -14.37 -4.47
N GLY A 78 4.07 -15.06 -5.18
CA GLY A 78 4.36 -14.83 -6.60
C GLY A 78 3.16 -15.07 -7.53
N LYS A 79 2.19 -15.89 -7.15
CA LYS A 79 0.92 -16.08 -7.87
C LYS A 79 -0.13 -15.03 -7.50
N LEU A 80 -0.29 -14.77 -6.20
CA LEU A 80 -1.37 -13.94 -5.67
C LEU A 80 -1.18 -12.46 -5.98
N LEU A 81 0.03 -11.92 -5.85
CA LEU A 81 0.26 -10.49 -6.06
C LEU A 81 -0.05 -10.06 -7.50
N PRO A 82 0.45 -10.73 -8.56
CA PRO A 82 0.05 -10.41 -9.93
C PRO A 82 -1.44 -10.62 -10.19
N PHE A 83 -2.06 -11.64 -9.58
CA PHE A 83 -3.49 -11.89 -9.71
C PHE A 83 -4.31 -10.73 -9.14
N PHE A 84 -4.01 -10.25 -7.94
CA PHE A 84 -4.72 -9.12 -7.34
C PHE A 84 -4.53 -7.83 -8.13
N ALA A 85 -3.33 -7.59 -8.67
CA ALA A 85 -3.08 -6.46 -9.56
C ALA A 85 -3.95 -6.55 -10.82
N ALA A 86 -4.00 -7.71 -11.47
CA ALA A 86 -4.77 -7.91 -12.70
C ALA A 86 -6.29 -7.86 -12.48
N SER A 87 -6.76 -8.28 -11.30
CA SER A 87 -8.20 -8.25 -10.94
C SER A 87 -8.72 -6.85 -10.64
N GLY A 88 -7.84 -5.85 -10.46
CA GLY A 88 -8.21 -4.50 -10.04
C GLY A 88 -8.68 -4.40 -8.58
N THR A 89 -8.51 -5.46 -7.78
CA THR A 89 -8.88 -5.47 -6.36
C THR A 89 -7.99 -4.54 -5.54
N LEU A 90 -6.69 -4.56 -5.85
CA LEU A 90 -5.69 -3.64 -5.33
C LEU A 90 -4.47 -3.62 -6.26
N ASP A 91 -3.68 -2.54 -6.21
CA ASP A 91 -2.36 -2.50 -6.83
C ASP A 91 -1.28 -2.80 -5.77
N PRO A 92 -0.80 -4.06 -5.65
CA PRO A 92 0.17 -4.43 -4.61
C PRO A 92 1.56 -3.81 -4.84
N PHE A 93 1.75 -3.10 -5.93
CA PHE A 93 3.01 -2.45 -6.31
C PHE A 93 2.90 -0.93 -6.39
N LEU A 94 1.81 -0.35 -5.84
CA LEU A 94 1.58 1.09 -5.91
C LEU A 94 2.66 1.88 -5.19
N GLY A 95 3.21 1.40 -4.08
CA GLY A 95 4.17 2.13 -3.27
C GLY A 95 5.30 2.76 -4.06
N ARG A 96 5.91 2.01 -4.99
CA ARG A 96 7.00 2.52 -5.86
C ARG A 96 6.59 3.65 -6.80
N ARG A 97 5.28 3.86 -7.01
CA ARG A 97 4.73 4.89 -7.88
C ARG A 97 4.43 6.19 -7.15
N LEU A 98 4.38 6.17 -5.81
CA LEU A 98 4.02 7.35 -5.01
C LEU A 98 4.87 8.59 -5.33
N PRO A 99 6.22 8.49 -5.48
CA PRO A 99 7.03 9.66 -5.85
C PRO A 99 6.61 10.29 -7.19
N SER A 100 6.25 9.44 -8.16
CA SER A 100 5.77 9.94 -9.46
C SER A 100 4.37 10.56 -9.35
N LEU A 101 3.51 10.05 -8.48
CA LEU A 101 2.16 10.59 -8.27
C LEU A 101 2.20 11.99 -7.65
N VAL A 102 3.05 12.23 -6.64
CA VAL A 102 3.18 13.58 -6.03
C VAL A 102 3.75 14.59 -7.03
N THR A 103 4.70 14.17 -7.86
CA THR A 103 5.24 15.01 -8.93
C THR A 103 4.19 15.32 -10.01
N ALA A 104 3.45 14.30 -10.45
CA ALA A 104 2.38 14.45 -11.47
C ALA A 104 1.16 15.25 -10.96
N ALA A 105 0.99 15.34 -9.64
CA ALA A 105 -0.01 16.20 -9.01
C ALA A 105 0.43 17.67 -8.93
N GLY A 106 1.64 18.03 -9.37
CA GLY A 106 2.14 19.41 -9.39
C GLY A 106 2.73 19.89 -8.06
N LEU A 107 3.09 18.97 -7.16
CA LEU A 107 3.73 19.34 -5.90
C LEU A 107 5.22 19.69 -6.11
N ALA A 108 5.70 20.64 -5.33
CA ALA A 108 7.12 21.04 -5.26
C ALA A 108 7.79 20.45 -4.01
N GLU A 109 9.11 20.63 -3.89
CA GLU A 109 9.90 20.17 -2.75
C GLU A 109 9.60 18.70 -2.42
N THR A 110 9.48 17.86 -3.44
CA THR A 110 9.07 16.46 -3.29
C THR A 110 10.20 15.61 -2.71
N GLY A 111 9.83 14.65 -1.87
CA GLY A 111 10.73 13.65 -1.34
C GLY A 111 10.02 12.33 -1.14
N SER A 112 10.80 11.28 -0.89
CA SER A 112 10.26 9.95 -0.59
C SER A 112 11.24 9.13 0.22
N GLU A 113 10.71 8.18 0.98
CA GLU A 113 11.49 7.13 1.64
C GLU A 113 10.74 5.81 1.59
N ALA A 114 11.46 4.69 1.73
CA ALA A 114 10.87 3.37 1.80
C ALA A 114 11.54 2.55 2.90
N ILE A 115 10.74 1.88 3.72
CA ILE A 115 11.21 1.09 4.85
C ILE A 115 10.71 -0.35 4.67
N ALA A 116 11.66 -1.30 4.64
CA ALA A 116 11.36 -2.72 4.74
C ALA A 116 11.34 -3.13 6.21
N CYS A 117 10.24 -3.75 6.66
CA CYS A 117 10.12 -4.23 8.02
C CYS A 117 10.29 -5.74 8.07
N HIS A 118 11.14 -6.21 8.99
CA HIS A 118 11.25 -7.63 9.32
C HIS A 118 10.14 -8.01 10.29
N ARG A 119 9.42 -9.08 9.99
CA ARG A 119 8.30 -9.59 10.80
C ARG A 119 8.56 -11.01 11.25
N GLN A 120 8.09 -11.32 12.46
CA GLN A 120 8.11 -12.64 13.03
C GLN A 120 6.73 -13.27 12.92
N GLY A 121 6.66 -14.54 12.54
CA GLY A 121 5.42 -15.31 12.59
C GLY A 121 4.82 -15.31 13.99
N GLY A 122 3.50 -15.28 14.08
CA GLY A 122 2.76 -15.11 15.33
C GLY A 122 2.70 -13.67 15.87
N SER A 123 3.40 -12.70 15.26
CA SER A 123 3.27 -11.28 15.61
C SER A 123 1.93 -10.69 15.16
N GLY A 124 1.57 -9.52 15.70
CA GLY A 124 0.35 -8.81 15.30
C GLY A 124 0.34 -8.43 13.82
N GLU A 125 1.49 -8.10 13.25
CA GLU A 125 1.64 -7.76 11.84
C GLU A 125 1.55 -9.00 10.94
N ALA A 126 2.11 -10.15 11.37
CA ALA A 126 1.92 -11.42 10.68
C ALA A 126 0.45 -11.86 10.69
N GLU A 127 -0.26 -11.61 11.80
CA GLU A 127 -1.70 -11.83 11.91
C GLU A 127 -2.50 -10.92 10.97
N LEU A 128 -2.09 -9.66 10.81
CA LEU A 128 -2.73 -8.74 9.86
C LEU A 128 -2.58 -9.26 8.41
N LEU A 129 -1.40 -9.70 8.01
CA LEU A 129 -1.16 -10.31 6.70
C LEU A 129 -2.05 -11.55 6.50
N ARG A 130 -2.12 -12.43 7.52
CA ARG A 130 -2.96 -13.64 7.49
C ARG A 130 -4.43 -13.31 7.30
N ARG A 131 -4.98 -12.34 8.07
CA ARG A 131 -6.38 -11.89 7.94
C ARG A 131 -6.68 -11.24 6.60
N SER A 132 -5.74 -10.49 6.07
CA SER A 132 -5.86 -9.89 4.72
C SER A 132 -5.94 -11.00 3.66
N LEU A 133 -5.10 -12.01 3.76
CA LEU A 133 -5.13 -13.17 2.87
C LEU A 133 -6.45 -13.93 2.99
N GLU A 134 -6.92 -14.21 4.20
CA GLU A 134 -8.20 -14.89 4.42
C GLU A 134 -9.37 -14.14 3.79
N ARG A 135 -9.40 -12.82 3.90
CA ARG A 135 -10.43 -11.99 3.30
C ARG A 135 -10.41 -12.04 1.76
N MET A 136 -9.24 -12.18 1.15
CA MET A 136 -9.07 -12.22 -0.31
C MET A 136 -9.12 -13.64 -0.88
N SER A 137 -8.97 -14.67 -0.05
CA SER A 137 -8.92 -16.08 -0.44
C SER A 137 -10.13 -16.54 -1.28
N PRO A 138 -11.40 -16.17 -0.96
CA PRO A 138 -12.54 -16.63 -1.76
C PRO A 138 -12.42 -16.22 -3.24
N MET A 139 -11.91 -15.02 -3.50
CA MET A 139 -11.72 -14.54 -4.87
C MET A 139 -10.57 -15.30 -5.56
N ALA A 140 -9.44 -15.50 -4.88
CA ALA A 140 -8.31 -16.24 -5.43
C ALA A 140 -8.69 -17.70 -5.77
N LEU A 141 -9.46 -18.36 -4.90
CA LEU A 141 -9.96 -19.72 -5.11
C LEU A 141 -10.95 -19.80 -6.28
N SER A 142 -11.94 -18.91 -6.32
CA SER A 142 -12.97 -18.93 -7.38
C SER A 142 -12.42 -18.69 -8.77
N HIS A 143 -11.27 -18.01 -8.88
CA HIS A 143 -10.59 -17.77 -10.16
C HIS A 143 -9.42 -18.74 -10.42
N GLY A 144 -9.19 -19.71 -9.54
CA GLY A 144 -8.09 -20.66 -9.69
C GLY A 144 -6.69 -20.05 -9.58
N ALA A 145 -6.56 -18.88 -8.97
CA ALA A 145 -5.28 -18.20 -8.79
C ALA A 145 -4.39 -18.87 -7.74
N ALA A 146 -5.00 -19.57 -6.79
CA ALA A 146 -4.32 -20.41 -5.82
C ALA A 146 -5.22 -21.58 -5.41
N ALA A 147 -4.61 -22.70 -4.97
CA ALA A 147 -5.30 -23.79 -4.31
C ALA A 147 -5.43 -23.52 -2.78
N GLN A 148 -6.40 -24.16 -2.13
CA GLN A 148 -6.59 -24.03 -0.69
C GLN A 148 -5.32 -24.37 0.10
N GLU A 149 -4.62 -25.45 -0.30
CA GLU A 149 -3.36 -25.87 0.34
C GLU A 149 -2.25 -24.80 0.25
N GLU A 150 -2.24 -23.97 -0.79
CA GLU A 150 -1.27 -22.88 -0.94
C GLU A 150 -1.58 -21.74 0.04
N LEU A 151 -2.86 -21.41 0.19
CA LEU A 151 -3.32 -20.40 1.15
C LEU A 151 -3.08 -20.85 2.59
N ASP A 152 -3.38 -22.12 2.90
CA ASP A 152 -3.13 -22.72 4.21
C ASP A 152 -1.63 -22.72 4.54
N ALA A 153 -0.77 -22.94 3.55
CA ALA A 153 0.68 -22.93 3.76
C ALA A 153 1.19 -21.52 4.13
N VAL A 154 0.67 -20.45 3.52
CA VAL A 154 0.99 -19.07 3.90
C VAL A 154 0.46 -18.74 5.30
N SER A 155 -0.77 -19.12 5.60
CA SER A 155 -1.38 -18.98 6.93
C SER A 155 -0.53 -19.68 8.00
N ALA A 156 -0.10 -20.92 7.72
CA ALA A 156 0.74 -21.68 8.64
C ALA A 156 2.15 -21.05 8.80
N ALA A 157 2.72 -20.47 7.74
CA ALA A 157 4.00 -19.76 7.82
C ALA A 157 3.88 -18.51 8.69
N THR A 158 2.88 -17.68 8.46
CA THR A 158 2.67 -16.44 9.22
C THR A 158 2.25 -16.68 10.68
N ALA A 159 1.75 -17.87 11.02
CA ALA A 159 1.45 -18.26 12.39
C ALA A 159 2.65 -18.89 13.13
N ASP A 160 3.68 -19.35 12.41
CA ASP A 160 4.82 -20.10 12.97
C ASP A 160 5.86 -19.14 13.58
N PRO A 161 6.11 -19.15 14.90
CA PRO A 161 7.09 -18.27 15.53
C PRO A 161 8.54 -18.51 15.08
N SER A 162 8.84 -19.65 14.44
CA SER A 162 10.17 -19.92 13.86
C SER A 162 10.35 -19.33 12.46
N PHE A 163 9.25 -18.93 11.80
CA PHE A 163 9.27 -18.29 10.50
C PHE A 163 9.39 -16.77 10.64
N SER A 164 10.20 -16.17 9.81
CA SER A 164 10.27 -14.71 9.69
C SER A 164 10.33 -14.27 8.23
N PHE A 165 9.87 -13.08 7.95
CA PHE A 165 9.77 -12.56 6.59
C PHE A 165 10.00 -11.05 6.54
N LEU A 166 10.47 -10.57 5.39
CA LEU A 166 10.38 -9.16 5.03
C LEU A 166 8.95 -8.89 4.56
N ASP A 167 8.33 -7.91 5.16
CA ASP A 167 7.00 -7.42 4.79
C ASP A 167 7.08 -6.52 3.54
N ALA A 168 5.94 -6.01 3.09
CA ALA A 168 5.90 -4.98 2.06
C ALA A 168 6.76 -3.78 2.45
N LEU A 169 7.39 -3.14 1.48
CA LEU A 169 7.95 -1.80 1.68
C LEU A 169 6.81 -0.87 2.08
N ASN A 170 6.95 -0.17 3.20
CA ASN A 170 6.14 1.00 3.47
C ASN A 170 6.81 2.18 2.77
N VAL A 171 6.20 2.66 1.70
CA VAL A 171 6.71 3.79 0.92
C VAL A 171 5.93 5.03 1.32
N ALA A 172 6.66 6.06 1.75
CA ALA A 172 6.15 7.40 1.96
C ALA A 172 6.62 8.31 0.82
N ALA A 173 5.75 9.20 0.35
CA ALA A 173 6.11 10.27 -0.56
C ALA A 173 5.38 11.55 -0.13
N TRP A 174 6.05 12.67 -0.27
CA TRP A 174 5.51 13.97 0.14
C TRP A 174 5.86 15.05 -0.85
N GLY A 175 5.13 16.15 -0.78
CA GLY A 175 5.41 17.34 -1.53
C GLY A 175 4.67 18.54 -0.98
N ARG A 176 5.15 19.72 -1.34
CA ARG A 176 4.61 21.00 -0.92
C ARG A 176 3.73 21.60 -2.02
N VAL A 177 2.56 22.06 -1.66
CA VAL A 177 1.73 22.81 -2.61
C VAL A 177 2.41 24.17 -2.89
N PRO A 178 2.68 24.50 -4.18
CA PRO A 178 3.33 25.75 -4.52
C PRO A 178 2.60 26.98 -3.97
N CYS A 179 3.33 27.99 -3.52
CA CYS A 179 2.76 29.29 -3.20
C CYS A 179 2.35 29.97 -4.51
N SER A 180 1.15 30.53 -4.55
CA SER A 180 0.70 31.34 -5.70
C SER A 180 1.65 32.52 -5.89
N GLY A 181 2.57 32.45 -6.88
CA GLY A 181 3.52 33.55 -7.13
C GLY A 181 4.90 33.15 -7.67
N THR A 182 5.22 31.88 -7.84
CA THR A 182 6.50 31.43 -8.43
C THR A 182 6.28 30.68 -9.75
N ALA A 183 5.62 31.32 -10.71
CA ALA A 183 5.82 30.99 -12.12
C ALA A 183 7.09 31.74 -12.57
N GLN A 184 8.23 31.04 -12.67
CA GLN A 184 9.38 31.47 -13.47
C GLN A 184 9.37 30.72 -14.79
#